data_2a8d15f0d2d6d3b6363f1d14d8571613
#
_entry.id   2a8d15f0d2d6d3b6363f1d14d8571613
#
_cell.length_a   1.000
_cell.length_b   1.000
_cell.length_c   1.000
_cell.angle_alpha   90.00
_cell.angle_beta   90.00
_cell.angle_gamma   90.00
#
_symmetry.space_group_name_H-M   'P 1'
#
loop_
_entity.id
_entity.type
_entity.pdbx_description
1 polymer ?
#
loop_
_entity_poly.entity_id
_entity_poly.type
_entity_poly.pdbx_seq_one_letter_code
_entity_poly.pdbx_strand_id
1 'polypeptide(L)'
;MELSSIEIFKIISALNKEIESDSIYLNNIYQVMNDSYLFKLHQVGKPKKYIMVNPKIGIWASKYDIDKDESIGYVTALRKNLLRAKLIKFEQPPGERICIIHFETKKGLRKIICEFFRGGNIIVIDENNKILSCLKKLKVRHREIFPGSIYKFPPLKATSIENFQKDDLKNINETELEIAKWIGRNYSISKKYIEEILKKIEIEKERKCNTLSDEEIENLETEIIGLIKIMKSDDMSVWIARDGEIIDDISLMNLGISKEKTYHKSESLMSELDNYITLNLSRVQTTNKQKPLKNKIIELEKSIKLQEEAYNNNKNKAIELRNIATELSKANSYIEILKGKNIEIIKYRN
;
A
#
# COMPACT_ATOMS: atom_id res chain seq x y z
N MET A 1 -3.17 -5.74 1.50
CA MET A 1 -4.47 -5.69 0.79
C MET A 1 -4.26 -5.06 -0.59
N GLU A 2 -4.85 -5.61 -1.63
CA GLU A 2 -4.89 -5.07 -3.02
C GLU A 2 -6.28 -5.32 -3.59
N LEU A 3 -6.84 -4.32 -4.28
CA LEU A 3 -8.10 -4.51 -5.01
C LEU A 3 -7.85 -5.21 -6.35
N SER A 4 -8.74 -6.11 -6.74
CA SER A 4 -8.74 -6.70 -8.08
C SER A 4 -9.42 -5.78 -9.10
N SER A 5 -9.37 -6.15 -10.39
CA SER A 5 -10.09 -5.44 -11.45
C SER A 5 -11.60 -5.38 -11.19
N ILE A 6 -12.14 -6.38 -10.49
CA ILE A 6 -13.58 -6.52 -10.19
C ILE A 6 -14.02 -5.48 -9.16
N GLU A 7 -13.29 -5.32 -8.04
CA GLU A 7 -13.60 -4.28 -7.05
C GLU A 7 -13.37 -2.88 -7.63
N ILE A 8 -12.33 -2.69 -8.44
CA ILE A 8 -12.06 -1.42 -9.12
C ILE A 8 -13.20 -1.05 -10.06
N PHE A 9 -13.73 -2.01 -10.84
CA PHE A 9 -14.89 -1.81 -11.71
C PHE A 9 -16.10 -1.29 -10.93
N LYS A 10 -16.42 -1.96 -9.82
CA LYS A 10 -17.54 -1.60 -8.97
C LYS A 10 -17.41 -0.19 -8.41
N ILE A 11 -16.22 0.17 -7.93
CA ILE A 11 -15.93 1.53 -7.43
C ILE A 11 -16.07 2.56 -8.55
N ILE A 12 -15.50 2.32 -9.72
CA ILE A 12 -15.54 3.24 -10.86
C ILE A 12 -16.99 3.46 -11.33
N SER A 13 -17.78 2.39 -11.38
CA SER A 13 -19.22 2.49 -11.69
C SER A 13 -19.97 3.40 -10.71
N ALA A 14 -19.71 3.22 -9.41
CA ALA A 14 -20.32 4.06 -8.37
C ALA A 14 -19.83 5.52 -8.44
N LEU A 15 -18.52 5.75 -8.66
CA LEU A 15 -17.97 7.11 -8.83
C LEU A 15 -18.58 7.85 -10.01
N ASN A 16 -18.80 7.17 -11.15
CA ASN A 16 -19.43 7.79 -12.32
C ASN A 16 -20.88 8.21 -12.04
N LYS A 17 -21.66 7.38 -11.33
CA LYS A 17 -23.03 7.74 -10.92
C LYS A 17 -23.08 9.01 -10.06
N GLU A 18 -22.05 9.23 -9.22
CA GLU A 18 -21.97 10.42 -8.38
C GLU A 18 -21.67 11.70 -9.15
N ILE A 19 -21.14 11.62 -10.39
CA ILE A 19 -20.72 12.79 -11.16
C ILE A 19 -21.63 13.08 -12.38
N GLU A 20 -22.55 12.17 -12.73
CA GLU A 20 -23.36 12.24 -13.97
C GLU A 20 -24.18 13.52 -14.17
N SER A 21 -24.59 14.21 -13.10
CA SER A 21 -25.57 15.31 -13.20
C SER A 21 -24.98 16.73 -13.13
N ASP A 22 -23.67 16.90 -12.85
CA ASP A 22 -23.15 18.20 -12.41
C ASP A 22 -21.72 18.53 -12.85
N SER A 23 -21.43 19.83 -12.98
CA SER A 23 -20.06 20.30 -13.21
C SER A 23 -19.24 20.25 -11.92
N ILE A 24 -18.32 19.28 -11.86
CA ILE A 24 -17.41 19.08 -10.73
C ILE A 24 -16.00 19.52 -11.14
N TYR A 25 -15.36 20.31 -10.31
CA TYR A 25 -14.02 20.84 -10.57
C TYR A 25 -13.00 20.38 -9.53
N LEU A 26 -11.78 20.14 -9.96
CA LEU A 26 -10.68 19.84 -9.08
C LEU A 26 -10.24 21.11 -8.33
N ASN A 27 -10.49 21.14 -7.03
CA ASN A 27 -10.12 22.28 -6.17
C ASN A 27 -8.67 22.21 -5.71
N ASN A 28 -8.25 21.04 -5.22
CA ASN A 28 -6.87 20.80 -4.77
C ASN A 28 -6.52 19.31 -4.76
N ILE A 29 -5.21 19.02 -4.62
CA ILE A 29 -4.70 17.66 -4.44
C ILE A 29 -3.77 17.69 -3.23
N TYR A 30 -3.89 16.72 -2.35
CA TYR A 30 -3.03 16.54 -1.17
C TYR A 30 -2.34 15.20 -1.23
N GLN A 31 -1.12 15.11 -0.74
CA GLN A 31 -0.49 13.85 -0.45
C GLN A 31 -0.84 13.43 0.97
N VAL A 32 -1.38 12.24 1.12
CA VAL A 32 -1.76 11.64 2.40
C VAL A 32 -0.87 10.43 2.58
N MET A 33 0.03 10.44 3.52
CA MET A 33 1.10 9.43 3.58
C MET A 33 2.00 9.47 2.33
N ASN A 34 3.05 8.67 2.32
CA ASN A 34 4.03 8.66 1.23
C ASN A 34 3.47 8.21 -0.13
N ASP A 35 2.35 7.47 -0.12
CA ASP A 35 1.83 6.76 -1.29
C ASP A 35 0.36 7.07 -1.63
N SER A 36 -0.33 7.93 -0.90
CA SER A 36 -1.76 8.23 -1.13
C SER A 36 -1.98 9.67 -1.54
N TYR A 37 -2.94 9.90 -2.42
CA TYR A 37 -3.28 11.21 -2.95
C TYR A 37 -4.77 11.46 -2.79
N LEU A 38 -5.13 12.57 -2.15
CA LEU A 38 -6.51 13.00 -1.95
C LEU A 38 -6.84 14.14 -2.90
N PHE A 39 -7.77 13.89 -3.79
CA PHE A 39 -8.29 14.88 -4.75
C PHE A 39 -9.53 15.53 -4.14
N LYS A 40 -9.43 16.81 -3.81
CA LYS A 40 -10.53 17.62 -3.32
C LYS A 40 -11.30 18.19 -4.50
N LEU A 41 -12.55 17.78 -4.61
CA LEU A 41 -13.47 18.23 -5.65
C LEU A 41 -14.41 19.29 -5.12
N HIS A 42 -14.81 20.21 -5.99
CA HIS A 42 -15.74 21.28 -5.72
C HIS A 42 -16.89 21.26 -6.73
N GLN A 43 -18.08 21.40 -6.19
CA GLN A 43 -19.32 21.53 -6.93
C GLN A 43 -20.10 22.69 -6.33
N VAL A 44 -20.62 23.61 -7.18
CA VAL A 44 -21.36 24.78 -6.71
C VAL A 44 -22.61 24.34 -5.94
N GLY A 45 -22.78 24.90 -4.74
CA GLY A 45 -23.97 24.64 -3.91
C GLY A 45 -24.01 23.25 -3.24
N LYS A 46 -22.97 22.44 -3.37
CA LYS A 46 -22.90 21.10 -2.73
C LYS A 46 -21.69 20.96 -1.79
N PRO A 47 -21.75 20.01 -0.84
CA PRO A 47 -20.62 19.67 0.00
C PRO A 47 -19.39 19.26 -0.82
N LYS A 48 -18.21 19.47 -0.26
CA LYS A 48 -16.95 19.04 -0.86
C LYS A 48 -16.93 17.52 -1.00
N LYS A 49 -16.48 17.03 -2.15
CA LYS A 49 -16.23 15.61 -2.39
C LYS A 49 -14.71 15.35 -2.40
N TYR A 50 -14.34 14.18 -1.99
CA TYR A 50 -12.94 13.75 -1.97
C TYR A 50 -12.79 12.41 -2.67
N ILE A 51 -11.77 12.27 -3.49
CA ILE A 51 -11.37 11.01 -4.11
C ILE A 51 -9.99 10.65 -3.60
N MET A 52 -9.89 9.51 -2.97
CA MET A 52 -8.62 8.93 -2.56
C MET A 52 -8.06 8.06 -3.69
N VAL A 53 -6.77 8.24 -3.98
CA VAL A 53 -6.01 7.39 -4.91
C VAL A 53 -4.80 6.86 -4.17
N ASN A 54 -4.75 5.57 -3.96
CA ASN A 54 -3.55 4.88 -3.48
C ASN A 54 -3.06 3.92 -4.57
N PRO A 55 -1.89 4.18 -5.20
CA PRO A 55 -1.40 3.37 -6.31
C PRO A 55 -1.20 1.88 -5.99
N LYS A 56 -1.04 1.53 -4.71
CA LYS A 56 -0.88 0.13 -4.28
C LYS A 56 -2.21 -0.58 -4.00
N ILE A 57 -3.27 0.19 -3.76
CA ILE A 57 -4.58 -0.35 -3.35
C ILE A 57 -5.62 -0.16 -4.44
N GLY A 58 -5.92 1.10 -4.81
CA GLY A 58 -7.00 1.45 -5.72
C GLY A 58 -7.41 2.91 -5.62
N ILE A 59 -8.68 3.16 -5.99
CA ILE A 59 -9.34 4.47 -5.96
C ILE A 59 -10.70 4.33 -5.29
N TRP A 60 -11.16 5.36 -4.55
CA TRP A 60 -12.51 5.38 -3.94
C TRP A 60 -12.95 6.79 -3.55
N ALA A 61 -14.27 7.00 -3.38
CA ALA A 61 -14.78 8.20 -2.72
C ALA A 61 -14.44 8.16 -1.24
N SER A 62 -13.86 9.24 -0.73
CA SER A 62 -13.40 9.36 0.66
C SER A 62 -14.21 10.39 1.42
N LYS A 63 -14.48 10.12 2.69
CA LYS A 63 -15.01 11.09 3.66
C LYS A 63 -13.89 11.77 4.46
N TYR A 64 -12.66 11.38 4.21
CA TYR A 64 -11.50 11.86 4.93
C TYR A 64 -11.23 13.34 4.60
N ASP A 65 -11.25 14.22 5.60
CA ASP A 65 -10.82 15.61 5.48
C ASP A 65 -9.44 15.77 6.17
N ILE A 66 -8.49 16.33 5.46
CA ILE A 66 -7.11 16.46 5.94
C ILE A 66 -6.87 17.87 6.40
N ASP A 67 -6.30 18.03 7.58
CA ASP A 67 -5.56 19.23 7.94
C ASP A 67 -4.33 19.38 7.01
N LYS A 68 -4.13 20.61 6.54
CA LYS A 68 -3.18 20.98 5.48
C LYS A 68 -1.80 20.38 5.72
N ASP A 69 -1.37 19.49 4.83
CA ASP A 69 0.01 19.05 4.75
C ASP A 69 0.77 19.91 3.70
N GLU A 70 2.01 20.27 3.98
CA GLU A 70 2.88 20.91 3.01
C GLU A 70 3.21 19.91 1.90
N SER A 71 2.57 20.09 0.75
CA SER A 71 2.69 19.13 -0.35
C SER A 71 3.96 19.38 -1.15
N ILE A 72 4.94 18.53 -0.94
CA ILE A 72 6.21 18.50 -1.65
C ILE A 72 6.21 17.31 -2.62
N GLY A 73 6.94 17.38 -3.72
CA GLY A 73 7.13 16.26 -4.63
C GLY A 73 6.10 16.17 -5.76
N TYR A 74 5.58 14.95 -6.03
CA TYR A 74 4.74 14.69 -7.21
C TYR A 74 3.39 15.44 -7.21
N VAL A 75 2.87 15.80 -6.03
CA VAL A 75 1.66 16.63 -5.91
C VAL A 75 1.80 17.98 -6.64
N THR A 76 2.97 18.58 -6.62
CA THR A 76 3.23 19.83 -7.33
C THR A 76 3.05 19.66 -8.84
N ALA A 77 3.52 18.54 -9.39
CA ALA A 77 3.34 18.22 -10.81
C ALA A 77 1.86 17.95 -11.15
N LEU A 78 1.13 17.25 -10.29
CA LEU A 78 -0.31 17.02 -10.44
C LEU A 78 -1.08 18.35 -10.43
N ARG A 79 -0.82 19.22 -9.45
CA ARG A 79 -1.46 20.54 -9.35
C ARG A 79 -1.18 21.41 -10.57
N LYS A 80 0.07 21.46 -11.04
CA LYS A 80 0.46 22.23 -12.24
C LYS A 80 -0.36 21.85 -13.48
N ASN A 81 -0.72 20.58 -13.62
CA ASN A 81 -1.43 20.08 -14.80
C ASN A 81 -2.95 20.10 -14.67
N LEU A 82 -3.51 20.08 -13.45
CA LEU A 82 -4.90 19.70 -13.22
C LEU A 82 -5.73 20.67 -12.37
N LEU A 83 -5.11 21.61 -11.63
CA LEU A 83 -5.89 22.54 -10.79
C LEU A 83 -6.94 23.28 -11.60
N ARG A 84 -8.16 23.34 -11.04
CA ARG A 84 -9.35 23.96 -11.65
C ARG A 84 -9.85 23.24 -12.90
N ALA A 85 -9.35 22.05 -13.21
CA ALA A 85 -9.87 21.23 -14.28
C ALA A 85 -11.27 20.69 -13.95
N LYS A 86 -12.14 20.60 -14.95
CA LYS A 86 -13.44 19.95 -14.83
C LYS A 86 -13.25 18.44 -14.89
N LEU A 87 -13.79 17.72 -13.92
CA LEU A 87 -13.85 16.27 -13.93
C LEU A 87 -14.92 15.82 -14.93
N ILE A 88 -14.58 14.92 -15.84
CA ILE A 88 -15.48 14.43 -16.88
C ILE A 88 -16.02 13.05 -16.55
N LYS A 89 -15.13 12.08 -16.33
CA LYS A 89 -15.50 10.69 -16.02
C LYS A 89 -14.33 9.93 -15.41
N PHE A 90 -14.67 8.79 -14.82
CA PHE A 90 -13.74 7.71 -14.52
C PHE A 90 -13.91 6.59 -15.54
N GLU A 91 -12.86 5.94 -15.95
CA GLU A 91 -12.88 4.86 -16.94
C GLU A 91 -11.91 3.76 -16.50
N GLN A 92 -12.32 2.51 -16.66
CA GLN A 92 -11.45 1.36 -16.48
C GLN A 92 -11.27 0.68 -17.83
N PRO A 93 -10.02 0.48 -18.30
CA PRO A 93 -9.78 -0.44 -19.41
C PRO A 93 -10.27 -1.83 -19.02
N PRO A 94 -11.03 -2.52 -19.89
CA PRO A 94 -11.69 -3.77 -19.54
C PRO A 94 -10.76 -4.79 -18.94
N GLY A 95 -11.11 -5.30 -17.77
CA GLY A 95 -10.36 -6.32 -17.04
C GLY A 95 -9.04 -5.87 -16.40
N GLU A 96 -8.62 -4.62 -16.57
CA GLU A 96 -7.34 -4.12 -16.06
C GLU A 96 -7.48 -3.49 -14.67
N ARG A 97 -6.39 -3.54 -13.90
CA ARG A 97 -6.25 -2.82 -12.63
C ARG A 97 -5.73 -1.39 -12.89
N ILE A 98 -6.48 -0.66 -13.71
CA ILE A 98 -6.17 0.71 -14.12
C ILE A 98 -7.44 1.54 -13.99
N CYS A 99 -7.32 2.74 -13.43
CA CYS A 99 -8.35 3.76 -13.52
C CYS A 99 -7.83 4.96 -14.31
N ILE A 100 -8.61 5.43 -15.27
CA ILE A 100 -8.36 6.64 -16.05
C ILE A 100 -9.32 7.70 -15.56
N ILE A 101 -8.79 8.81 -15.04
CA ILE A 101 -9.58 9.96 -14.62
C ILE A 101 -9.47 11.02 -15.72
N HIS A 102 -10.58 11.38 -16.34
CA HIS A 102 -10.63 12.35 -17.42
C HIS A 102 -10.92 13.75 -16.89
N PHE A 103 -10.11 14.70 -17.29
CA PHE A 103 -10.26 16.11 -16.96
C PHE A 103 -10.25 16.99 -18.20
N GLU A 104 -11.08 18.01 -18.19
CA GLU A 104 -11.03 19.11 -19.14
C GLU A 104 -10.34 20.31 -18.50
N THR A 105 -9.31 20.82 -19.16
CA THR A 105 -8.55 22.00 -18.71
C THR A 105 -8.60 23.10 -19.78
N LYS A 106 -8.19 24.32 -19.42
CA LYS A 106 -8.01 25.41 -20.40
C LYS A 106 -6.99 25.08 -21.50
N LYS A 107 -6.15 24.05 -21.30
CA LYS A 107 -5.10 23.62 -22.27
C LYS A 107 -5.46 22.33 -23.01
N GLY A 108 -6.77 21.98 -23.03
CA GLY A 108 -7.26 20.74 -23.63
C GLY A 108 -7.47 19.60 -22.61
N LEU A 109 -7.79 18.43 -23.12
CA LEU A 109 -8.05 17.26 -22.27
C LEU A 109 -6.78 16.77 -21.60
N ARG A 110 -6.93 16.33 -20.36
CA ARG A 110 -5.88 15.66 -19.56
C ARG A 110 -6.46 14.39 -18.98
N LYS A 111 -5.65 13.35 -18.93
CA LYS A 111 -6.02 12.11 -18.27
C LYS A 111 -5.01 11.79 -17.17
N ILE A 112 -5.50 11.30 -16.06
CA ILE A 112 -4.67 10.65 -15.05
C ILE A 112 -4.83 9.15 -15.23
N ILE A 113 -3.74 8.45 -15.47
CA ILE A 113 -3.71 6.99 -15.50
C ILE A 113 -3.20 6.51 -14.14
N CYS A 114 -4.07 5.85 -13.38
CA CYS A 114 -3.73 5.23 -12.11
C CYS A 114 -3.55 3.73 -12.35
N GLU A 115 -2.32 3.24 -12.31
CA GLU A 115 -1.98 1.82 -12.42
C GLU A 115 -1.87 1.21 -11.03
N PHE A 116 -2.67 0.20 -10.71
CA PHE A 116 -2.74 -0.44 -9.39
C PHE A 116 -2.03 -1.80 -9.35
N PHE A 117 -0.92 -1.94 -10.04
CA PHE A 117 -0.11 -3.16 -10.09
C PHE A 117 1.40 -2.82 -10.05
N ARG A 118 2.24 -3.79 -9.67
CA ARG A 118 3.71 -3.63 -9.57
C ARG A 118 4.13 -2.44 -8.71
N GLY A 119 3.45 -2.25 -7.57
CA GLY A 119 3.71 -1.15 -6.65
C GLY A 119 3.13 0.19 -7.09
N GLY A 120 2.30 0.18 -8.13
CA GLY A 120 1.47 1.28 -8.60
C GLY A 120 2.19 2.47 -9.24
N ASN A 121 1.44 3.23 -10.06
CA ASN A 121 1.90 4.47 -10.66
C ASN A 121 0.74 5.45 -10.86
N ILE A 122 1.03 6.73 -10.90
CA ILE A 122 0.10 7.79 -11.31
C ILE A 122 0.78 8.55 -12.43
N ILE A 123 0.13 8.66 -13.59
CA ILE A 123 0.70 9.21 -14.81
C ILE A 123 -0.29 10.24 -15.37
N VAL A 124 0.17 11.45 -15.62
CA VAL A 124 -0.63 12.49 -16.30
C VAL A 124 -0.26 12.52 -17.77
N ILE A 125 -1.26 12.39 -18.64
CA ILE A 125 -1.08 12.46 -20.09
C ILE A 125 -1.97 13.56 -20.69
N ASP A 126 -1.59 14.03 -21.86
CA ASP A 126 -2.40 14.94 -22.67
C ASP A 126 -3.34 14.19 -23.65
N GLU A 127 -4.05 14.93 -24.48
CA GLU A 127 -4.97 14.42 -25.50
C GLU A 127 -4.29 13.51 -26.55
N ASN A 128 -2.99 13.69 -26.79
CA ASN A 128 -2.19 12.89 -27.70
C ASN A 128 -1.49 11.70 -26.99
N ASN A 129 -1.92 11.38 -25.78
CA ASN A 129 -1.31 10.38 -24.90
C ASN A 129 0.16 10.63 -24.56
N LYS A 130 0.68 11.86 -24.72
CA LYS A 130 2.03 12.23 -24.32
C LYS A 130 2.08 12.39 -22.79
N ILE A 131 3.04 11.75 -22.16
CA ILE A 131 3.23 11.80 -20.70
C ILE A 131 3.76 13.19 -20.31
N LEU A 132 2.98 13.89 -19.49
CA LEU A 132 3.34 15.19 -18.92
C LEU A 132 4.11 15.04 -17.59
N SER A 133 3.69 14.07 -16.78
CA SER A 133 4.37 13.71 -15.53
C SER A 133 4.01 12.29 -15.09
N CYS A 134 4.87 11.68 -14.31
CA CYS A 134 4.63 10.35 -13.72
C CYS A 134 5.21 10.29 -12.30
N LEU A 135 4.54 9.54 -11.42
CA LEU A 135 5.01 9.30 -10.06
C LEU A 135 6.32 8.50 -10.06
N LYS A 136 6.36 7.43 -10.88
CA LYS A 136 7.52 6.56 -11.04
C LYS A 136 7.92 6.48 -12.51
N LYS A 137 9.18 6.70 -12.79
CA LYS A 137 9.77 6.43 -14.11
C LYS A 137 9.97 4.93 -14.27
N LEU A 138 9.62 4.39 -15.44
CA LEU A 138 9.70 2.96 -15.71
C LEU A 138 10.18 2.73 -17.14
N LYS A 139 11.13 1.81 -17.31
CA LYS A 139 11.53 1.28 -18.62
C LYS A 139 11.43 -0.23 -18.57
N VAL A 140 10.52 -0.79 -19.37
CA VAL A 140 10.32 -2.23 -19.53
C VAL A 140 10.26 -2.59 -21.01
N ARG A 141 10.38 -3.87 -21.33
CA ARG A 141 10.51 -4.37 -22.73
C ARG A 141 9.48 -3.79 -23.71
N HIS A 142 8.25 -3.52 -23.25
CA HIS A 142 7.14 -3.15 -24.14
C HIS A 142 6.68 -1.69 -23.99
N ARG A 143 7.15 -0.95 -22.98
CA ARG A 143 6.75 0.44 -22.76
C ARG A 143 7.74 1.21 -21.90
N GLU A 144 7.76 2.52 -22.14
CA GLU A 144 8.54 3.46 -21.34
C GLU A 144 7.58 4.50 -20.71
N ILE A 145 7.77 4.78 -19.44
CA ILE A 145 6.98 5.78 -18.70
C ILE A 145 7.94 6.89 -18.24
N PHE A 146 8.10 7.89 -19.09
CA PHE A 146 8.91 9.08 -18.83
C PHE A 146 8.17 10.31 -19.34
N PRO A 147 8.32 11.49 -18.70
CA PRO A 147 7.81 12.74 -19.26
C PRO A 147 8.32 12.96 -20.68
N GLY A 148 7.39 13.23 -21.61
CA GLY A 148 7.67 13.41 -23.03
C GLY A 148 7.45 12.17 -23.92
N SER A 149 7.44 10.95 -23.37
CA SER A 149 7.13 9.74 -24.15
C SER A 149 5.61 9.58 -24.32
N ILE A 150 5.20 8.73 -25.28
CA ILE A 150 3.79 8.36 -25.49
C ILE A 150 3.43 7.23 -24.55
N TYR A 151 2.34 7.42 -23.79
CA TYR A 151 1.82 6.36 -22.93
C TYR A 151 1.27 5.20 -23.76
N LYS A 152 1.65 3.99 -23.41
CA LYS A 152 1.12 2.74 -23.95
C LYS A 152 0.57 1.90 -22.80
N PHE A 153 -0.63 1.35 -22.99
CA PHE A 153 -1.19 0.38 -22.04
C PHE A 153 -0.32 -0.88 -21.97
N PRO A 154 -0.32 -1.57 -20.81
CA PRO A 154 0.25 -2.92 -20.76
C PRO A 154 -0.46 -3.82 -21.78
N PRO A 155 0.22 -4.84 -22.33
CA PRO A 155 -0.43 -5.78 -23.22
C PRO A 155 -1.53 -6.54 -22.50
N LEU A 156 -2.71 -6.60 -23.09
CA LEU A 156 -3.84 -7.38 -22.61
C LEU A 156 -3.44 -8.87 -22.54
N LYS A 157 -3.72 -9.52 -21.42
CA LYS A 157 -3.38 -10.92 -21.22
C LYS A 157 -4.60 -11.84 -21.27
N ALA A 158 -5.78 -11.31 -20.95
CA ALA A 158 -7.01 -12.08 -20.82
C ALA A 158 -8.21 -11.23 -21.24
N THR A 159 -9.29 -11.88 -21.63
CA THR A 159 -10.58 -11.22 -21.90
C THR A 159 -11.15 -10.68 -20.59
N SER A 160 -11.75 -9.49 -20.64
CA SER A 160 -12.46 -8.98 -19.46
C SER A 160 -13.64 -9.88 -19.11
N ILE A 161 -13.80 -10.17 -17.80
CA ILE A 161 -14.94 -10.92 -17.30
C ILE A 161 -16.28 -10.24 -17.64
N GLU A 162 -16.29 -8.91 -17.81
CA GLU A 162 -17.48 -8.15 -18.21
C GLU A 162 -18.09 -8.62 -19.52
N ASN A 163 -17.27 -9.17 -20.40
CA ASN A 163 -17.60 -9.67 -21.73
C ASN A 163 -17.94 -11.16 -21.75
N PHE A 164 -17.86 -11.83 -20.59
CA PHE A 164 -18.21 -13.24 -20.48
C PHE A 164 -19.69 -13.47 -20.75
N GLN A 165 -20.00 -14.44 -21.60
CA GLN A 165 -21.33 -14.80 -22.01
C GLN A 165 -21.60 -16.29 -21.73
N LYS A 166 -22.88 -16.64 -21.70
CA LYS A 166 -23.28 -18.05 -21.68
C LYS A 166 -22.67 -18.77 -22.88
N ASP A 167 -22.25 -19.99 -22.68
CA ASP A 167 -21.62 -20.84 -23.71
C ASP A 167 -20.15 -20.50 -24.03
N ASP A 168 -19.53 -19.52 -23.39
CA ASP A 168 -18.10 -19.21 -23.60
C ASP A 168 -17.17 -20.33 -23.14
N LEU A 169 -17.67 -21.24 -22.30
CA LEU A 169 -16.93 -22.41 -21.82
C LEU A 169 -17.16 -23.68 -22.66
N LYS A 170 -17.94 -23.65 -23.76
CA LYS A 170 -18.28 -24.85 -24.56
C LYS A 170 -17.08 -25.66 -25.01
N ASN A 171 -15.96 -25.02 -25.32
CA ASN A 171 -14.76 -25.67 -25.82
C ASN A 171 -13.70 -25.86 -24.74
N ILE A 172 -14.07 -25.73 -23.47
CA ILE A 172 -13.10 -25.86 -22.35
C ILE A 172 -12.50 -27.26 -22.30
N ASN A 173 -13.25 -28.28 -22.71
CA ASN A 173 -12.83 -29.67 -22.74
C ASN A 173 -11.76 -29.98 -23.81
N GLU A 174 -11.45 -29.08 -24.73
CA GLU A 174 -10.44 -29.26 -25.77
C GLU A 174 -8.99 -29.12 -25.23
N THR A 175 -8.82 -28.79 -23.97
CA THR A 175 -7.50 -28.56 -23.39
C THR A 175 -7.23 -29.43 -22.15
N GLU A 176 -5.98 -29.84 -21.98
CA GLU A 176 -5.50 -30.55 -20.78
C GLU A 176 -5.01 -29.61 -19.67
N LEU A 177 -5.21 -28.31 -19.80
CA LEU A 177 -4.83 -27.36 -18.75
C LEU A 177 -5.66 -27.59 -17.47
N GLU A 178 -5.07 -27.29 -16.33
CA GLU A 178 -5.80 -27.20 -15.07
C GLU A 178 -6.84 -26.09 -15.12
N ILE A 179 -8.05 -26.33 -14.63
CA ILE A 179 -9.19 -25.43 -14.74
C ILE A 179 -8.90 -24.04 -14.18
N ALA A 180 -8.27 -23.92 -13.02
CA ALA A 180 -7.92 -22.63 -12.43
C ALA A 180 -6.92 -21.84 -13.31
N LYS A 181 -5.98 -22.54 -13.91
CA LYS A 181 -5.01 -21.93 -14.84
C LYS A 181 -5.66 -21.50 -16.14
N TRP A 182 -6.59 -22.30 -16.66
CA TRP A 182 -7.31 -21.98 -17.88
C TRP A 182 -8.18 -20.74 -17.70
N ILE A 183 -8.98 -20.67 -16.63
CA ILE A 183 -9.80 -19.50 -16.32
C ILE A 183 -8.92 -18.25 -16.18
N GLY A 184 -7.86 -18.31 -15.38
CA GLY A 184 -6.97 -17.18 -15.14
C GLY A 184 -6.15 -16.70 -16.35
N ARG A 185 -6.00 -17.54 -17.40
CA ARG A 185 -5.37 -17.17 -18.67
C ARG A 185 -6.34 -16.55 -19.65
N ASN A 186 -7.58 -17.02 -19.66
CA ASN A 186 -8.59 -16.59 -20.62
C ASN A 186 -9.42 -15.40 -20.13
N TYR A 187 -9.63 -15.28 -18.81
CA TYR A 187 -10.44 -14.24 -18.22
C TYR A 187 -9.71 -13.49 -17.12
N SER A 188 -9.96 -12.18 -17.03
CA SER A 188 -9.40 -11.31 -16.00
C SER A 188 -10.15 -11.45 -14.66
N ILE A 189 -10.12 -12.66 -14.11
CA ILE A 189 -10.66 -13.00 -12.78
C ILE A 189 -9.50 -13.18 -11.82
N SER A 190 -9.54 -12.58 -10.64
CA SER A 190 -8.49 -12.78 -9.66
C SER A 190 -8.54 -14.18 -9.05
N LYS A 191 -7.37 -14.72 -8.71
CA LYS A 191 -7.22 -16.06 -8.16
C LYS A 191 -8.18 -16.35 -6.99
N LYS A 192 -8.41 -15.38 -6.10
CA LYS A 192 -9.31 -15.54 -4.96
C LYS A 192 -10.74 -15.90 -5.36
N TYR A 193 -11.26 -15.31 -6.44
CA TYR A 193 -12.60 -15.63 -6.95
C TYR A 193 -12.64 -16.96 -7.68
N ILE A 194 -11.60 -17.29 -8.46
CA ILE A 194 -11.51 -18.57 -9.15
C ILE A 194 -11.54 -19.71 -8.13
N GLU A 195 -10.70 -19.64 -7.09
CA GLU A 195 -10.62 -20.66 -6.05
C GLU A 195 -11.94 -20.83 -5.29
N GLU A 196 -12.63 -19.71 -4.97
CA GLU A 196 -13.92 -19.76 -4.27
C GLU A 196 -15.01 -20.36 -5.15
N ILE A 197 -15.11 -19.96 -6.42
CA ILE A 197 -16.09 -20.50 -7.38
C ILE A 197 -15.88 -22.02 -7.54
N LEU A 198 -14.64 -22.45 -7.81
CA LEU A 198 -14.35 -23.87 -8.01
C LEU A 198 -14.66 -24.70 -6.77
N LYS A 199 -14.33 -24.18 -5.58
CA LYS A 199 -14.60 -24.89 -4.33
C LYS A 199 -16.09 -24.97 -4.00
N LYS A 200 -16.86 -23.92 -4.36
CA LYS A 200 -18.31 -23.90 -4.19
C LYS A 200 -19.05 -24.94 -5.05
N ILE A 201 -18.51 -25.26 -6.22
CA ILE A 201 -19.01 -26.29 -7.11
C ILE A 201 -18.25 -27.62 -6.98
N GLU A 202 -17.47 -27.78 -5.91
CA GLU A 202 -16.73 -29.00 -5.56
C GLU A 202 -15.75 -29.47 -6.63
N ILE A 203 -15.17 -28.56 -7.42
CA ILE A 203 -14.14 -28.84 -8.42
C ILE A 203 -12.75 -28.47 -7.85
N GLU A 204 -11.81 -29.43 -7.87
CA GLU A 204 -10.43 -29.17 -7.52
C GLU A 204 -9.76 -28.24 -8.54
N LYS A 205 -9.03 -27.24 -8.09
CA LYS A 205 -8.42 -26.21 -8.94
C LYS A 205 -7.36 -26.76 -9.90
N GLU A 206 -6.74 -27.88 -9.57
CA GLU A 206 -5.75 -28.60 -10.37
C GLU A 206 -6.39 -29.60 -11.35
N ARG A 207 -7.69 -29.81 -11.30
CA ARG A 207 -8.40 -30.72 -12.21
C ARG A 207 -8.26 -30.27 -13.65
N LYS A 208 -8.05 -31.22 -14.56
CA LYS A 208 -7.88 -30.94 -15.99
C LYS A 208 -9.23 -30.58 -16.64
N CYS A 209 -9.23 -29.60 -17.51
CA CYS A 209 -10.43 -29.14 -18.21
C CYS A 209 -11.12 -30.23 -19.02
N ASN A 210 -10.35 -31.11 -19.69
CA ASN A 210 -10.88 -32.21 -20.51
C ASN A 210 -11.56 -33.33 -19.72
N THR A 211 -11.57 -33.24 -18.38
CA THR A 211 -12.24 -34.24 -17.51
C THR A 211 -13.54 -33.68 -16.90
N LEU A 212 -13.94 -32.46 -17.25
CA LEU A 212 -15.15 -31.84 -16.75
C LEU A 212 -16.38 -32.42 -17.47
N SER A 213 -17.46 -32.65 -16.72
CA SER A 213 -18.77 -32.97 -17.29
C SER A 213 -19.49 -31.71 -17.77
N ASP A 214 -20.50 -31.86 -18.64
CA ASP A 214 -21.32 -30.76 -19.11
C ASP A 214 -22.06 -30.06 -17.94
N GLU A 215 -22.53 -30.81 -16.95
CA GLU A 215 -23.15 -30.28 -15.74
C GLU A 215 -22.17 -29.39 -14.91
N GLU A 216 -20.91 -29.83 -14.76
CA GLU A 216 -19.91 -29.07 -14.06
C GLU A 216 -19.54 -27.77 -14.81
N ILE A 217 -19.55 -27.80 -16.14
CA ILE A 217 -19.33 -26.61 -16.97
C ILE A 217 -20.50 -25.64 -16.81
N GLU A 218 -21.74 -26.09 -16.84
CA GLU A 218 -22.94 -25.25 -16.62
C GLU A 218 -22.95 -24.64 -15.21
N ASN A 219 -22.55 -25.40 -14.19
CA ASN A 219 -22.42 -24.88 -12.83
C ASN A 219 -21.33 -23.80 -12.75
N LEU A 220 -20.19 -24.01 -13.41
CA LEU A 220 -19.10 -23.04 -13.47
C LEU A 220 -19.54 -21.74 -14.17
N GLU A 221 -20.23 -21.84 -15.32
CA GLU A 221 -20.80 -20.69 -16.01
C GLU A 221 -21.78 -19.90 -15.12
N THR A 222 -22.64 -20.63 -14.42
CA THR A 222 -23.62 -20.03 -13.51
C THR A 222 -22.97 -19.23 -12.40
N GLU A 223 -21.90 -19.74 -11.78
CA GLU A 223 -21.17 -19.05 -10.72
C GLU A 223 -20.39 -17.84 -11.24
N ILE A 224 -19.78 -17.95 -12.44
CA ILE A 224 -19.12 -16.80 -13.08
C ILE A 224 -20.13 -15.70 -13.40
N ILE A 225 -21.28 -16.05 -13.96
CA ILE A 225 -22.38 -15.11 -14.22
C ILE A 225 -22.90 -14.50 -12.91
N GLY A 226 -22.97 -15.27 -11.84
CA GLY A 226 -23.30 -14.81 -10.49
C GLY A 226 -22.33 -13.71 -10.00
N LEU A 227 -21.02 -13.93 -10.15
CA LEU A 227 -20.00 -12.94 -9.82
C LEU A 227 -20.15 -11.66 -10.66
N ILE A 228 -20.44 -11.78 -11.96
CA ILE A 228 -20.66 -10.63 -12.85
C ILE A 228 -21.90 -9.82 -12.39
N LYS A 229 -22.97 -10.48 -11.99
CA LYS A 229 -24.16 -9.81 -11.45
C LYS A 229 -23.83 -9.01 -10.18
N ILE A 230 -23.08 -9.60 -9.26
CA ILE A 230 -22.61 -8.90 -8.05
C ILE A 230 -21.71 -7.70 -8.42
N MET A 231 -20.78 -7.88 -9.36
CA MET A 231 -19.89 -6.82 -9.83
C MET A 231 -20.67 -5.65 -10.43
N LYS A 232 -21.69 -5.91 -11.25
CA LYS A 232 -22.50 -4.89 -11.94
C LYS A 232 -23.63 -4.31 -11.07
N SER A 233 -23.95 -4.90 -9.92
CA SER A 233 -24.99 -4.42 -9.00
C SER A 233 -24.61 -3.10 -8.33
N ASP A 234 -25.61 -2.36 -7.84
CA ASP A 234 -25.42 -1.13 -7.09
C ASP A 234 -25.11 -1.37 -5.60
N ASP A 235 -25.26 -2.60 -5.14
CA ASP A 235 -24.96 -2.96 -3.76
C ASP A 235 -23.45 -2.86 -3.50
N MET A 236 -23.03 -1.90 -2.69
CA MET A 236 -21.64 -1.67 -2.31
C MET A 236 -21.18 -2.52 -1.12
N SER A 237 -22.00 -3.48 -0.69
CA SER A 237 -21.62 -4.39 0.38
C SER A 237 -20.44 -5.27 -0.04
N VAL A 238 -19.60 -5.62 0.94
CA VAL A 238 -18.38 -6.42 0.75
C VAL A 238 -18.16 -7.37 1.91
N TRP A 239 -17.32 -8.36 1.68
CA TRP A 239 -16.84 -9.28 2.69
C TRP A 239 -15.37 -8.94 3.03
N ILE A 240 -15.07 -8.87 4.32
CA ILE A 240 -13.80 -8.39 4.85
C ILE A 240 -13.21 -9.44 5.78
N ALA A 241 -11.98 -9.82 5.53
CA ALA A 241 -11.15 -10.54 6.49
C ALA A 241 -10.23 -9.55 7.21
N ARG A 242 -10.11 -9.67 8.53
CA ARG A 242 -9.26 -8.82 9.37
C ARG A 242 -8.27 -9.67 10.15
N ASP A 243 -7.07 -9.10 10.33
CA ASP A 243 -6.09 -9.54 11.31
C ASP A 243 -5.99 -8.44 12.38
N GLY A 244 -6.69 -8.63 13.50
CA GLY A 244 -6.93 -7.56 14.47
C GLY A 244 -7.68 -6.39 13.85
N GLU A 245 -7.07 -5.20 13.90
CA GLU A 245 -7.64 -3.99 13.27
C GLU A 245 -7.28 -3.83 11.80
N ILE A 246 -6.35 -4.64 11.27
CA ILE A 246 -5.88 -4.52 9.88
C ILE A 246 -6.82 -5.27 8.95
N ILE A 247 -7.24 -4.60 7.88
CA ILE A 247 -7.92 -5.28 6.77
C ILE A 247 -6.87 -6.05 5.98
N ASP A 248 -7.02 -7.36 5.97
CA ASP A 248 -6.12 -8.27 5.28
C ASP A 248 -6.62 -8.58 3.85
N ASP A 249 -7.92 -8.77 3.68
CA ASP A 249 -8.55 -8.96 2.36
C ASP A 249 -9.94 -8.34 2.30
N ILE A 250 -10.33 -7.90 1.09
CA ILE A 250 -11.68 -7.40 0.75
C ILE A 250 -12.17 -8.16 -0.47
N SER A 251 -13.43 -8.60 -0.48
CA SER A 251 -14.04 -9.34 -1.58
C SER A 251 -15.50 -8.97 -1.78
N LEU A 252 -16.01 -9.06 -3.00
CA LEU A 252 -17.43 -8.88 -3.31
C LEU A 252 -18.29 -10.10 -2.91
N MET A 253 -17.68 -11.25 -2.71
CA MET A 253 -18.35 -12.45 -2.25
C MET A 253 -17.64 -13.03 -1.02
N ASN A 254 -18.34 -13.86 -0.25
CA ASN A 254 -17.73 -14.55 0.89
C ASN A 254 -16.68 -15.57 0.39
N LEU A 255 -15.44 -15.42 0.82
CA LEU A 255 -14.33 -16.34 0.48
C LEU A 255 -14.05 -17.35 1.61
N GLY A 256 -15.03 -17.61 2.46
CA GLY A 256 -14.87 -18.47 3.64
C GLY A 256 -14.62 -19.95 3.31
N ILE A 257 -15.02 -20.38 2.10
CA ILE A 257 -14.82 -21.77 1.68
C ILE A 257 -13.36 -22.04 1.28
N SER A 258 -12.72 -21.10 0.59
CA SER A 258 -11.37 -21.29 0.03
C SER A 258 -10.23 -20.80 0.94
N LYS A 259 -10.53 -20.05 1.99
CA LYS A 259 -9.52 -19.47 2.90
C LYS A 259 -9.81 -19.82 4.36
N GLU A 260 -8.73 -20.01 5.13
CA GLU A 260 -8.79 -20.21 6.59
C GLU A 260 -9.13 -18.93 7.37
N LYS A 261 -9.66 -17.91 6.70
CA LYS A 261 -9.97 -16.60 7.28
C LYS A 261 -11.46 -16.45 7.45
N THR A 262 -11.85 -15.87 8.57
CA THR A 262 -13.24 -15.49 8.80
C THR A 262 -13.55 -14.18 8.08
N TYR A 263 -14.56 -14.21 7.22
CA TYR A 263 -15.06 -13.02 6.51
C TYR A 263 -16.33 -12.51 7.15
N HIS A 264 -16.39 -11.20 7.38
CA HIS A 264 -17.57 -10.50 7.87
C HIS A 264 -18.12 -9.59 6.79
N LYS A 265 -19.44 -9.57 6.66
CA LYS A 265 -20.11 -8.66 5.71
C LYS A 265 -20.06 -7.23 6.22
N SER A 266 -19.68 -6.30 5.36
CA SER A 266 -19.76 -4.84 5.58
C SER A 266 -20.63 -4.20 4.51
N GLU A 267 -21.33 -3.11 4.87
CA GLU A 267 -22.29 -2.47 3.99
C GLU A 267 -21.65 -1.61 2.90
N SER A 268 -20.39 -1.19 3.06
CA SER A 268 -19.76 -0.23 2.12
C SER A 268 -18.27 -0.47 1.93
N LEU A 269 -17.93 -0.89 0.72
CA LEU A 269 -16.53 -0.99 0.25
C LEU A 269 -15.75 0.31 0.46
N MET A 270 -16.32 1.46 0.11
CA MET A 270 -15.62 2.74 0.22
C MET A 270 -15.38 3.15 1.66
N SER A 271 -16.32 2.90 2.56
CA SER A 271 -16.14 3.19 4.00
C SER A 271 -15.05 2.31 4.61
N GLU A 272 -14.95 1.05 4.20
CA GLU A 272 -13.90 0.16 4.69
C GLU A 272 -12.51 0.56 4.19
N LEU A 273 -12.40 1.03 2.95
CA LEU A 273 -11.15 1.58 2.43
C LEU A 273 -10.73 2.86 3.17
N ASP A 274 -11.68 3.73 3.50
CA ASP A 274 -11.41 4.91 4.33
C ASP A 274 -10.96 4.53 5.74
N ASN A 275 -11.62 3.58 6.38
CA ASN A 275 -11.22 3.07 7.69
C ASN A 275 -9.80 2.49 7.65
N TYR A 276 -9.47 1.71 6.62
CA TYR A 276 -8.13 1.18 6.41
C TYR A 276 -7.06 2.28 6.34
N ILE A 277 -7.31 3.34 5.58
CA ILE A 277 -6.39 4.48 5.46
C ILE A 277 -6.26 5.21 6.80
N THR A 278 -7.35 5.49 7.50
CA THR A 278 -7.35 6.20 8.78
C THR A 278 -6.55 5.45 9.84
N LEU A 279 -6.73 4.14 9.95
CA LEU A 279 -5.97 3.29 10.88
C LEU A 279 -4.48 3.26 10.54
N ASN A 280 -4.13 3.17 9.26
CA ASN A 280 -2.73 3.22 8.84
C ASN A 280 -2.09 4.60 9.07
N LEU A 281 -2.83 5.70 8.87
CA LEU A 281 -2.35 7.05 9.17
C LEU A 281 -2.01 7.20 10.65
N SER A 282 -2.90 6.79 11.56
CA SER A 282 -2.66 6.89 12.99
C SER A 282 -1.44 6.07 13.42
N ARG A 283 -1.24 4.89 12.84
CA ARG A 283 -0.06 4.02 13.09
C ARG A 283 1.23 4.65 12.58
N VAL A 284 1.25 5.17 11.36
CA VAL A 284 2.43 5.82 10.77
C VAL A 284 2.81 7.06 11.57
N GLN A 285 1.85 7.88 11.98
CA GLN A 285 2.10 9.04 12.84
C GLN A 285 2.68 8.64 14.21
N THR A 286 2.12 7.60 14.83
CA THR A 286 2.61 7.07 16.11
C THR A 286 4.04 6.51 15.96
N THR A 287 4.29 5.72 14.92
CA THR A 287 5.61 5.14 14.65
C THR A 287 6.65 6.22 14.33
N ASN A 288 6.29 7.24 13.53
CA ASN A 288 7.19 8.33 13.20
C ASN A 288 7.51 9.22 14.40
N LYS A 289 6.59 9.41 15.34
CA LYS A 289 6.85 10.09 16.61
C LYS A 289 7.69 9.25 17.57
N GLN A 290 7.51 7.94 17.57
CA GLN A 290 8.24 7.01 18.47
C GLN A 290 9.64 6.69 17.98
N LYS A 291 9.91 6.68 16.67
CA LYS A 291 11.21 6.32 16.09
C LYS A 291 12.37 7.22 16.56
N PRO A 292 12.27 8.56 16.54
CA PRO A 292 13.33 9.43 17.08
C PRO A 292 13.48 9.29 18.60
N LEU A 293 12.38 9.05 19.33
CA LEU A 293 12.42 8.80 20.78
C LEU A 293 13.12 7.48 21.10
N LYS A 294 12.82 6.40 20.38
CA LYS A 294 13.52 5.12 20.53
C LYS A 294 15.00 5.23 20.24
N ASN A 295 15.40 5.93 19.16
CA ASN A 295 16.80 6.16 18.84
C ASN A 295 17.51 6.94 19.96
N LYS A 296 16.84 7.96 20.51
CA LYS A 296 17.40 8.75 21.61
C LYS A 296 17.53 7.95 22.91
N ILE A 297 16.60 7.04 23.17
CA ILE A 297 16.68 6.10 24.30
C ILE A 297 17.92 5.20 24.16
N ILE A 298 18.10 4.58 22.99
CA ILE A 298 19.28 3.72 22.72
C ILE A 298 20.59 4.50 22.85
N GLU A 299 20.63 5.74 22.41
CA GLU A 299 21.79 6.61 22.51
C GLU A 299 22.12 7.00 23.97
N LEU A 300 21.08 7.31 24.75
CA LEU A 300 21.20 7.57 26.17
C LEU A 300 21.62 6.34 26.98
N GLU A 301 21.06 5.18 26.70
CA GLU A 301 21.45 3.90 27.33
C GLU A 301 22.93 3.58 27.06
N LYS A 302 23.39 3.81 25.83
CA LYS A 302 24.82 3.67 25.48
C LYS A 302 25.72 4.64 26.27
N SER A 303 25.26 5.90 26.40
CA SER A 303 25.98 6.94 27.15
C SER A 303 26.05 6.59 28.65
N ILE A 304 24.96 6.13 29.23
CA ILE A 304 24.90 5.68 30.63
C ILE A 304 25.90 4.54 30.85
N LYS A 305 25.88 3.53 29.99
CA LYS A 305 26.79 2.39 30.11
C LYS A 305 28.28 2.83 30.08
N LEU A 306 28.65 3.73 29.18
CA LEU A 306 30.02 4.28 29.12
C LEU A 306 30.35 5.08 30.37
N GLN A 307 29.43 5.85 30.92
CA GLN A 307 29.66 6.60 32.16
C GLN A 307 29.79 5.68 33.38
N GLU A 308 29.04 4.62 33.47
CA GLU A 308 29.15 3.61 34.51
C GLU A 308 30.48 2.87 34.45
N GLU A 309 30.94 2.49 33.25
CA GLU A 309 32.26 1.89 33.07
C GLU A 309 33.38 2.86 33.47
N ALA A 310 33.31 4.10 33.05
CA ALA A 310 34.28 5.14 33.43
C ALA A 310 34.26 5.42 34.95
N TYR A 311 33.08 5.48 35.58
CA TYR A 311 32.94 5.63 37.02
C TYR A 311 33.60 4.47 37.79
N ASN A 312 33.32 3.23 37.38
CA ASN A 312 33.90 2.05 38.02
C ASN A 312 35.43 2.00 37.86
N ASN A 313 35.93 2.34 36.68
CA ASN A 313 37.39 2.41 36.44
C ASN A 313 38.05 3.49 37.30
N ASN A 314 37.47 4.68 37.41
CA ASN A 314 37.97 5.75 38.24
C ASN A 314 37.90 5.43 39.73
N LYS A 315 36.81 4.76 40.17
CA LYS A 315 36.68 4.26 41.55
C LYS A 315 37.76 3.26 41.92
N ASN A 316 38.00 2.28 41.03
CA ASN A 316 39.08 1.29 41.23
C ASN A 316 40.46 1.95 41.27
N LYS A 317 40.73 2.88 40.34
CA LYS A 317 41.97 3.65 40.33
C LYS A 317 42.16 4.52 41.57
N ALA A 318 41.07 5.09 42.10
CA ALA A 318 41.13 5.85 43.35
C ALA A 318 41.44 4.97 44.56
N ILE A 319 40.92 3.74 44.59
CA ILE A 319 41.24 2.74 45.64
C ILE A 319 42.70 2.35 45.54
N GLU A 320 43.21 2.05 44.33
CA GLU A 320 44.59 1.70 44.09
C GLU A 320 45.56 2.82 44.54
N LEU A 321 45.27 4.07 44.13
CA LEU A 321 46.06 5.24 44.53
C LEU A 321 46.03 5.49 46.05
N ARG A 322 44.92 5.25 46.74
CA ARG A 322 44.82 5.32 48.19
C ARG A 322 45.71 4.26 48.87
N ASN A 323 45.70 3.03 48.35
CA ASN A 323 46.55 1.96 48.87
C ASN A 323 48.03 2.31 48.70
N ILE A 324 48.41 2.78 47.51
CA ILE A 324 49.81 3.24 47.25
C ILE A 324 50.19 4.40 48.18
N ALA A 325 49.29 5.39 48.38
CA ALA A 325 49.54 6.50 49.28
C ALA A 325 49.73 6.04 50.75
N THR A 326 48.92 5.05 51.18
CA THR A 326 49.03 4.46 52.52
C THR A 326 50.37 3.72 52.68
N GLU A 327 50.79 2.93 51.69
CA GLU A 327 52.11 2.24 51.71
C GLU A 327 53.24 3.23 51.68
N LEU A 328 53.18 4.30 50.86
CA LEU A 328 54.23 5.34 50.86
C LEU A 328 54.26 6.10 52.16
N SER A 329 53.17 6.36 52.85
CA SER A 329 53.12 7.01 54.17
C SER A 329 53.80 6.14 55.23
N LYS A 330 53.52 4.82 55.21
CA LYS A 330 54.23 3.87 56.12
C LYS A 330 55.70 3.84 55.80
N ALA A 331 56.10 3.78 54.54
CA ALA A 331 57.53 3.77 54.16
C ALA A 331 58.26 5.06 54.57
N ASN A 332 57.63 6.25 54.43
CA ASN A 332 58.20 7.51 54.90
C ASN A 332 58.38 7.55 56.42
N SER A 333 57.39 7.02 57.18
CA SER A 333 57.56 6.89 58.65
C SER A 333 58.76 5.99 59.03
N TYR A 334 58.92 4.91 58.29
CA TYR A 334 60.13 4.03 58.48
C TYR A 334 61.41 4.71 58.08
N ILE A 335 61.46 5.48 57.02
CA ILE A 335 62.64 6.25 56.58
C ILE A 335 62.98 7.32 57.57
N GLU A 336 62.04 8.02 58.19
CA GLU A 336 62.33 8.99 59.26
C GLU A 336 62.90 8.32 60.54
N ILE A 337 62.36 7.17 60.93
CA ILE A 337 62.88 6.38 62.07
C ILE A 337 64.26 5.90 61.79
N LEU A 338 64.58 5.44 60.57
CA LEU A 338 65.94 4.99 60.17
C LEU A 338 66.90 6.14 60.07
N LYS A 339 66.53 7.31 59.62
CA LYS A 339 67.34 8.52 59.60
C LYS A 339 67.76 8.95 61.01
N GLY A 340 66.84 8.86 61.97
CA GLY A 340 67.11 9.15 63.36
C GLY A 340 68.09 8.17 64.07
N LYS A 341 68.34 7.01 63.46
CA LYS A 341 69.26 5.96 63.94
C LYS A 341 70.56 5.90 63.16
N ASN A 342 70.92 6.88 62.29
CA ASN A 342 72.11 6.91 61.47
C ASN A 342 72.37 5.64 60.61
N ILE A 343 71.31 5.05 60.09
CA ILE A 343 71.39 3.89 59.20
C ILE A 343 71.34 4.37 57.75
N GLU A 344 72.34 4.03 56.91
CA GLU A 344 72.33 4.33 55.46
C GLU A 344 71.20 3.58 54.73
N ILE A 345 70.40 4.33 53.96
CA ILE A 345 69.37 3.76 53.20
C ILE A 345 69.85 3.43 51.78
N ILE A 346 69.98 2.16 51.44
CA ILE A 346 70.29 1.72 50.07
C ILE A 346 69.09 1.91 49.21
N LYS A 347 69.20 2.81 48.24
CA LYS A 347 68.14 2.96 47.17
C LYS A 347 68.16 1.77 46.22
N TYR A 348 67.22 0.85 46.39
CA TYR A 348 66.87 -0.05 45.27
C TYR A 348 66.23 0.76 44.12
N ARG A 349 66.94 0.82 42.98
CA ARG A 349 66.33 1.16 41.69
C ARG A 349 65.80 -0.14 41.12
N ASN A 350 64.42 -0.22 40.93
CA ASN A 350 63.79 -1.07 39.91
C ASN A 350 63.51 -0.21 38.72
#